data_d9a260dd765652f671f820ee74a0eec9
#
_entry.id   d9a260dd765652f671f820ee74a0eec9
#
_cell.length_a   1.000
_cell.length_b   1.000
_cell.length_c   1.000
_cell.angle_alpha   90.00
_cell.angle_beta   90.00
_cell.angle_gamma   90.00
#
_symmetry.space_group_name_H-M   'P 1'
#
loop_
_entity.id
_entity.type
_entity.pdbx_description
1 polymer ?
#
loop_
_entity_poly.entity_id
_entity_poly.type
_entity_poly.pdbx_seq_one_letter_code
_entity_poly.pdbx_strand_id
1 'polypeptide(L)'
;LYALNAPEVITRNEKRMLQEAVDALIGNSARQSKTVIAATGKKRQLKSLADILKGKQGRFRQNLLGKRIDYSGRSVIVVGPHLKLHQCGIPKKMALELFRPFVISKLIAREYVHNIRSANRFLESDRPEVWDILEEVVADSYVLLNRAPTLHRLGIQAFRPTLIEGKALQIHPLVCDAYNADFDGDQMAVHVPLTTEAKKEAEELMLSIRNLLKPSFGGPVATPGKDIAWACFCLTNTTTEPDEKTMKSFADENEAIYAVDAGKIRLQDWVRVRRNGEMLVTTTGRIIVNQQLPERVGFQNEILGKKQLANIIRDILEYHGQEFTATILDNLKDLGFKYATMFGNSWAMSGLPTLEEKPVLIAEGDR
;
A
#
# COMPACT_ATOMS: atom_id res chain seq x y z
N LEU A 1 -63.58 -17.18 -12.47
CA LEU A 1 -64.70 -16.32 -12.11
C LEU A 1 -65.50 -15.93 -13.36
N TYR A 2 -64.88 -15.51 -14.44
CA TYR A 2 -65.58 -15.20 -15.69
C TYR A 2 -66.40 -16.40 -16.26
N ALA A 3 -65.77 -17.59 -16.26
CA ALA A 3 -66.41 -18.82 -16.70
C ALA A 3 -67.57 -19.31 -15.79
N LEU A 4 -67.66 -18.80 -14.58
CA LEU A 4 -68.65 -19.12 -13.54
C LEU A 4 -69.79 -18.08 -13.45
N ASN A 5 -69.83 -17.08 -14.37
CA ASN A 5 -70.78 -15.95 -14.33
C ASN A 5 -70.92 -15.31 -12.97
N ALA A 6 -69.82 -15.10 -12.28
CA ALA A 6 -69.81 -14.49 -10.97
C ALA A 6 -70.33 -13.03 -10.98
N PRO A 7 -70.97 -12.51 -9.91
CA PRO A 7 -71.43 -11.13 -9.83
C PRO A 7 -70.32 -10.11 -10.16
N GLU A 8 -70.68 -9.03 -10.86
CA GLU A 8 -69.74 -8.01 -11.34
C GLU A 8 -68.88 -7.40 -10.22
N VAL A 9 -69.44 -7.21 -9.05
CA VAL A 9 -68.74 -6.67 -7.88
C VAL A 9 -67.60 -7.59 -7.44
N ILE A 10 -67.82 -8.90 -7.41
CA ILE A 10 -66.76 -9.90 -7.06
C ILE A 10 -65.69 -9.91 -8.13
N THR A 11 -66.06 -9.96 -9.39
CA THR A 11 -65.15 -9.94 -10.53
C THR A 11 -64.27 -8.69 -10.54
N ARG A 12 -64.80 -7.53 -10.17
CA ARG A 12 -64.10 -6.26 -10.09
C ARG A 12 -63.08 -6.27 -8.92
N ASN A 13 -63.44 -6.84 -7.77
CA ASN A 13 -62.55 -6.95 -6.61
C ASN A 13 -61.37 -7.91 -6.94
N GLU A 14 -61.64 -9.04 -7.55
CA GLU A 14 -60.59 -10.00 -7.92
C GLU A 14 -59.62 -9.44 -8.96
N LYS A 15 -60.13 -8.67 -9.94
CA LYS A 15 -59.28 -7.93 -10.90
C LYS A 15 -58.34 -6.94 -10.17
N ARG A 16 -58.88 -6.20 -9.19
CA ARG A 16 -58.09 -5.28 -8.39
C ARG A 16 -57.01 -6.01 -7.58
N MET A 17 -57.39 -7.11 -6.94
CA MET A 17 -56.42 -7.94 -6.16
C MET A 17 -55.33 -8.52 -7.07
N LEU A 18 -55.67 -8.97 -8.29
CA LEU A 18 -54.73 -9.45 -9.26
C LEU A 18 -53.78 -8.31 -9.70
N GLN A 19 -54.33 -7.12 -9.98
CA GLN A 19 -53.51 -5.96 -10.34
C GLN A 19 -52.55 -5.57 -9.19
N GLU A 20 -53.01 -5.57 -7.96
CA GLU A 20 -52.17 -5.29 -6.79
C GLU A 20 -51.06 -6.34 -6.64
N ALA A 21 -51.31 -7.59 -6.90
CA ALA A 21 -50.30 -8.65 -6.88
C ALA A 21 -49.24 -8.49 -7.98
N VAL A 22 -49.66 -8.13 -9.20
CA VAL A 22 -48.77 -7.85 -10.35
C VAL A 22 -47.89 -6.63 -10.05
N ASP A 23 -48.50 -5.55 -9.54
CA ASP A 23 -47.78 -4.34 -9.15
C ASP A 23 -46.70 -4.65 -8.05
N ALA A 24 -47.05 -5.50 -7.08
CA ALA A 24 -46.14 -5.94 -6.04
C ALA A 24 -45.00 -6.82 -6.57
N LEU A 25 -45.26 -7.64 -7.59
CA LEU A 25 -44.23 -8.43 -8.28
C LEU A 25 -43.20 -7.52 -8.97
N ILE A 26 -43.66 -6.43 -9.59
CA ILE A 26 -42.79 -5.48 -10.30
C ILE A 26 -42.03 -4.58 -9.31
N GLY A 27 -42.73 -3.99 -8.32
CA GLY A 27 -42.13 -3.02 -7.40
C GLY A 27 -42.79 -2.98 -6.03
N ASN A 28 -42.42 -3.88 -5.13
CA ASN A 28 -43.03 -4.00 -3.80
C ASN A 28 -42.51 -2.93 -2.82
N SER A 29 -41.27 -2.55 -2.87
CA SER A 29 -40.64 -1.54 -1.97
C SER A 29 -41.13 -0.12 -2.22
N ALA A 30 -41.68 0.19 -3.39
CA ALA A 30 -42.20 1.51 -3.75
C ALA A 30 -43.61 1.77 -3.18
N ARG A 31 -44.27 0.74 -2.66
CA ARG A 31 -45.65 0.80 -2.13
C ARG A 31 -45.64 1.10 -0.60
N GLN A 32 -45.73 2.37 -0.23
CA GLN A 32 -45.60 2.81 1.16
C GLN A 32 -46.61 2.23 2.16
N SER A 33 -47.79 1.79 1.73
CA SER A 33 -48.86 1.35 2.62
C SER A 33 -49.37 -0.09 2.43
N LYS A 34 -48.98 -0.78 1.36
CA LYS A 34 -49.50 -2.12 0.99
C LYS A 34 -48.40 -3.07 0.49
N THR A 35 -47.32 -3.17 1.21
CA THR A 35 -46.25 -4.12 0.88
C THR A 35 -46.72 -5.55 1.11
N VAL A 36 -46.54 -6.42 0.11
CA VAL A 36 -46.82 -7.85 0.25
C VAL A 36 -45.74 -8.52 1.09
N ILE A 37 -46.20 -9.18 2.15
CA ILE A 37 -45.35 -9.82 3.18
C ILE A 37 -45.45 -11.34 3.01
N ALA A 38 -44.37 -12.08 3.33
CA ALA A 38 -44.38 -13.53 3.31
C ALA A 38 -45.37 -14.10 4.32
N ALA A 39 -46.13 -15.13 3.92
CA ALA A 39 -47.15 -15.79 4.75
C ALA A 39 -46.58 -16.54 5.94
N THR A 40 -45.30 -16.80 6.00
CA THR A 40 -44.58 -17.52 7.07
C THR A 40 -44.11 -16.55 8.16
N GLY A 41 -44.82 -16.49 9.29
CA GLY A 41 -44.48 -16.03 10.65
C GLY A 41 -43.52 -14.86 10.94
N LYS A 42 -42.60 -14.53 10.07
CA LYS A 42 -41.73 -13.36 10.12
C LYS A 42 -42.24 -12.33 9.10
N LYS A 43 -42.60 -11.15 9.54
CA LYS A 43 -43.03 -9.99 8.69
C LYS A 43 -41.92 -9.54 7.71
N ARG A 44 -41.47 -10.46 6.85
CA ARG A 44 -40.45 -10.18 5.84
C ARG A 44 -41.12 -9.77 4.54
N GLN A 45 -40.81 -8.59 4.08
CA GLN A 45 -41.22 -8.08 2.77
C GLN A 45 -40.70 -8.99 1.65
N LEU A 46 -41.56 -9.35 0.71
CA LEU A 46 -41.15 -10.09 -0.48
C LEU A 46 -40.35 -9.19 -1.44
N LYS A 47 -39.26 -9.71 -1.98
CA LYS A 47 -38.45 -8.97 -2.97
C LYS A 47 -39.16 -8.96 -4.31
N SER A 48 -39.37 -7.77 -4.86
CA SER A 48 -39.88 -7.57 -6.22
C SER A 48 -38.78 -7.65 -7.28
N LEU A 49 -39.15 -7.68 -8.55
CA LEU A 49 -38.22 -7.64 -9.68
C LEU A 49 -37.33 -6.38 -9.60
N ALA A 50 -37.92 -5.22 -9.32
CA ALA A 50 -37.18 -3.98 -9.13
C ALA A 50 -36.18 -4.07 -7.96
N ASP A 51 -36.53 -4.69 -6.84
CA ASP A 51 -35.66 -4.85 -5.68
C ASP A 51 -34.48 -5.80 -5.93
N ILE A 52 -34.66 -6.79 -6.83
CA ILE A 52 -33.59 -7.69 -7.27
C ILE A 52 -32.58 -6.94 -8.14
N LEU A 53 -33.01 -5.95 -8.91
CA LEU A 53 -32.16 -5.21 -9.84
C LEU A 53 -31.51 -3.97 -9.21
N LYS A 54 -32.21 -3.27 -8.29
CA LYS A 54 -31.80 -2.01 -7.68
C LYS A 54 -30.82 -2.18 -6.51
N GLY A 55 -30.13 -1.08 -6.20
CA GLY A 55 -29.34 -0.93 -4.98
C GLY A 55 -27.98 -1.62 -5.01
N LYS A 56 -27.27 -1.57 -3.87
CA LYS A 56 -25.91 -2.13 -3.72
C LYS A 56 -25.87 -3.64 -3.86
N GLN A 57 -26.96 -4.33 -3.48
CA GLN A 57 -27.11 -5.79 -3.53
C GLN A 57 -27.88 -6.26 -4.77
N GLY A 58 -28.27 -5.33 -5.66
CA GLY A 58 -28.96 -5.66 -6.90
C GLY A 58 -28.03 -6.21 -7.98
N ARG A 59 -28.62 -6.92 -8.96
CA ARG A 59 -27.87 -7.60 -10.04
C ARG A 59 -26.94 -6.66 -10.80
N PHE A 60 -27.35 -5.41 -11.07
CA PHE A 60 -26.51 -4.47 -11.80
C PHE A 60 -25.20 -4.19 -11.05
N ARG A 61 -25.27 -3.80 -9.77
CA ARG A 61 -24.08 -3.42 -9.02
C ARG A 61 -23.28 -4.61 -8.48
N GLN A 62 -23.93 -5.70 -8.13
CA GLN A 62 -23.29 -6.83 -7.47
C GLN A 62 -22.72 -7.88 -8.44
N ASN A 63 -23.31 -8.02 -9.65
CA ASN A 63 -22.96 -9.11 -10.55
C ASN A 63 -22.58 -8.68 -11.98
N LEU A 64 -22.99 -7.48 -12.43
CA LEU A 64 -22.71 -7.00 -13.79
C LEU A 64 -21.59 -5.95 -13.81
N LEU A 65 -21.70 -4.90 -13.00
CA LEU A 65 -20.65 -3.86 -12.91
C LEU A 65 -19.41 -4.33 -12.17
N GLY A 66 -19.54 -5.32 -11.29
CA GLY A 66 -18.45 -5.95 -10.58
C GLY A 66 -18.79 -7.37 -10.22
N LYS A 67 -17.80 -8.26 -10.23
CA LYS A 67 -17.94 -9.67 -9.88
C LYS A 67 -16.89 -10.06 -8.84
N ARG A 68 -17.17 -11.08 -8.06
CA ARG A 68 -16.14 -11.75 -7.26
C ARG A 68 -15.25 -12.57 -8.18
N ILE A 69 -13.95 -12.51 -7.96
CA ILE A 69 -12.95 -13.27 -8.71
C ILE A 69 -12.27 -14.27 -7.78
N ASP A 70 -11.96 -15.43 -8.31
CA ASP A 70 -11.21 -16.48 -7.63
C ASP A 70 -9.74 -16.08 -7.48
N TYR A 71 -8.97 -16.85 -6.72
CA TYR A 71 -7.55 -16.63 -6.46
C TYR A 71 -7.28 -15.25 -5.85
N SER A 72 -8.17 -14.83 -4.98
CA SER A 72 -8.10 -13.57 -4.27
C SER A 72 -8.30 -13.78 -2.79
N GLY A 73 -7.59 -13.02 -1.99
CA GLY A 73 -7.68 -13.02 -0.54
C GLY A 73 -7.70 -11.61 0.01
N ARG A 74 -7.88 -11.48 1.32
CA ARG A 74 -7.83 -10.21 2.01
C ARG A 74 -7.19 -10.38 3.39
N SER A 75 -6.31 -9.47 3.77
CA SER A 75 -5.72 -9.44 5.10
C SER A 75 -5.39 -8.03 5.54
N VAL A 76 -5.12 -7.87 6.82
CA VAL A 76 -4.57 -6.63 7.41
C VAL A 76 -3.16 -6.41 6.86
N ILE A 77 -2.78 -5.15 6.68
CA ILE A 77 -1.44 -4.75 6.26
C ILE A 77 -0.60 -4.31 7.44
N VAL A 78 0.70 -4.60 7.35
CA VAL A 78 1.72 -4.11 8.27
C VAL A 78 2.93 -3.62 7.47
N VAL A 79 3.77 -2.80 8.11
CA VAL A 79 4.98 -2.31 7.47
C VAL A 79 5.99 -3.44 7.25
N GLY A 80 6.60 -3.48 6.07
CA GLY A 80 7.71 -4.35 5.71
C GLY A 80 8.98 -3.53 5.43
N PRO A 81 9.75 -3.12 6.48
CA PRO A 81 10.91 -2.24 6.29
C PRO A 81 12.04 -2.90 5.48
N HIS A 82 12.14 -4.22 5.51
CA HIS A 82 13.16 -4.99 4.78
C HIS A 82 12.83 -5.23 3.30
N LEU A 83 11.57 -5.03 2.93
CA LEU A 83 11.13 -5.23 1.55
C LEU A 83 11.76 -4.18 0.63
N LYS A 84 11.99 -4.58 -0.62
CA LYS A 84 12.28 -3.65 -1.70
C LYS A 84 11.00 -3.10 -2.30
N LEU A 85 11.09 -1.97 -3.00
CA LEU A 85 9.94 -1.24 -3.51
C LEU A 85 9.01 -2.10 -4.39
N HIS A 86 9.57 -3.08 -5.12
CA HIS A 86 8.82 -4.00 -5.97
C HIS A 86 8.33 -5.26 -5.26
N GLN A 87 8.59 -5.42 -3.97
CA GLN A 87 8.26 -6.61 -3.20
C GLN A 87 7.09 -6.38 -2.25
N CYS A 88 6.35 -7.45 -1.97
CA CYS A 88 5.38 -7.51 -0.87
C CYS A 88 5.53 -8.84 -0.12
N GLY A 89 5.27 -8.82 1.18
CA GLY A 89 5.28 -10.01 2.01
C GLY A 89 3.88 -10.65 2.09
N ILE A 90 3.77 -11.92 1.73
CA ILE A 90 2.51 -12.68 1.81
C ILE A 90 2.66 -13.78 2.86
N PRO A 91 1.73 -13.92 3.81
CA PRO A 91 1.72 -15.04 4.75
C PRO A 91 1.75 -16.39 4.04
N LYS A 92 2.65 -17.29 4.45
CA LYS A 92 2.81 -18.62 3.84
C LYS A 92 1.49 -19.37 3.66
N LYS A 93 0.63 -19.37 4.67
CA LYS A 93 -0.67 -20.05 4.60
C LYS A 93 -1.61 -19.42 3.58
N MET A 94 -1.60 -18.09 3.44
CA MET A 94 -2.38 -17.40 2.42
C MET A 94 -1.82 -17.68 1.03
N ALA A 95 -0.51 -17.65 0.86
CA ALA A 95 0.14 -17.97 -0.40
C ALA A 95 -0.18 -19.41 -0.85
N LEU A 96 -0.17 -20.38 0.04
CA LEU A 96 -0.51 -21.77 -0.27
C LEU A 96 -1.94 -21.91 -0.85
N GLU A 97 -2.91 -21.18 -0.30
CA GLU A 97 -4.28 -21.19 -0.82
C GLU A 97 -4.41 -20.43 -2.17
N LEU A 98 -3.74 -19.30 -2.30
CA LEU A 98 -3.79 -18.49 -3.53
C LEU A 98 -3.09 -19.19 -4.70
N PHE A 99 -1.95 -19.81 -4.45
CA PHE A 99 -1.14 -20.49 -5.48
C PHE A 99 -1.42 -21.99 -5.57
N ARG A 100 -2.44 -22.50 -4.88
CA ARG A 100 -2.79 -23.93 -4.79
C ARG A 100 -2.79 -24.67 -6.14
N PRO A 101 -3.41 -24.15 -7.23
CA PRO A 101 -3.40 -24.85 -8.51
C PRO A 101 -2.01 -25.01 -9.12
N PHE A 102 -1.17 -23.99 -8.96
CA PHE A 102 0.19 -23.98 -9.50
C PHE A 102 1.09 -24.96 -8.73
N VAL A 103 0.93 -25.01 -7.41
CA VAL A 103 1.66 -25.97 -6.56
C VAL A 103 1.20 -27.41 -6.87
N ILE A 104 -0.10 -27.65 -7.05
CA ILE A 104 -0.64 -28.97 -7.45
C ILE A 104 -0.06 -29.39 -8.82
N SER A 105 -0.04 -28.48 -9.77
CA SER A 105 0.54 -28.76 -11.10
C SER A 105 2.01 -29.16 -11.02
N LYS A 106 2.82 -28.45 -10.24
CA LYS A 106 4.23 -28.79 -10.05
C LYS A 106 4.44 -30.07 -9.27
N LEU A 107 3.61 -30.37 -8.25
CA LEU A 107 3.65 -31.65 -7.51
C LEU A 107 3.38 -32.83 -8.42
N ILE A 108 2.43 -32.73 -9.35
CA ILE A 108 2.13 -33.78 -10.32
C ILE A 108 3.26 -33.90 -11.35
N ALA A 109 3.77 -32.76 -11.86
CA ALA A 109 4.87 -32.75 -12.85
C ALA A 109 6.18 -33.33 -12.28
N ARG A 110 6.40 -33.24 -10.97
CA ARG A 110 7.56 -33.84 -10.27
C ARG A 110 7.32 -35.24 -9.73
N GLU A 111 6.17 -35.84 -10.06
CA GLU A 111 5.79 -37.21 -9.67
C GLU A 111 5.67 -37.45 -8.15
N TYR A 112 5.60 -36.39 -7.32
CA TYR A 112 5.30 -36.54 -5.89
C TYR A 112 3.89 -37.09 -5.64
N VAL A 113 2.97 -36.82 -6.57
CA VAL A 113 1.57 -37.24 -6.51
C VAL A 113 1.04 -37.54 -7.92
N HIS A 114 0.10 -38.51 -8.02
CA HIS A 114 -0.43 -38.95 -9.31
C HIS A 114 -1.75 -38.29 -9.71
N ASN A 115 -2.45 -37.67 -8.78
CA ASN A 115 -3.76 -37.06 -9.07
C ASN A 115 -4.04 -35.88 -8.11
N ILE A 116 -5.01 -35.04 -8.48
CA ILE A 116 -5.42 -33.85 -7.74
C ILE A 116 -5.88 -34.19 -6.31
N ARG A 117 -6.54 -35.34 -6.11
CA ARG A 117 -7.05 -35.75 -4.79
C ARG A 117 -5.91 -36.07 -3.83
N SER A 118 -4.91 -36.80 -4.31
CA SER A 118 -3.69 -37.08 -3.51
C SER A 118 -2.86 -35.80 -3.28
N ALA A 119 -2.80 -34.90 -4.26
CA ALA A 119 -2.14 -33.60 -4.11
C ALA A 119 -2.77 -32.75 -3.00
N ASN A 120 -4.11 -32.68 -2.93
CA ASN A 120 -4.78 -31.97 -1.86
C ASN A 120 -4.46 -32.52 -0.47
N ARG A 121 -4.43 -33.84 -0.30
CA ARG A 121 -4.02 -34.48 0.95
C ARG A 121 -2.55 -34.21 1.27
N PHE A 122 -1.69 -34.17 0.23
CA PHE A 122 -0.28 -33.86 0.38
C PHE A 122 -0.07 -32.41 0.86
N LEU A 123 -0.82 -31.46 0.33
CA LEU A 123 -0.83 -30.06 0.78
C LEU A 123 -1.26 -29.90 2.25
N GLU A 124 -2.23 -30.70 2.70
CA GLU A 124 -2.73 -30.69 4.08
C GLU A 124 -1.74 -31.30 5.08
N SER A 125 -0.75 -32.06 4.63
CA SER A 125 0.21 -32.75 5.48
C SER A 125 1.39 -31.93 5.97
N ASP A 126 1.45 -30.62 5.63
CA ASP A 126 2.45 -29.63 6.06
C ASP A 126 3.92 -30.09 5.87
N ARG A 127 4.19 -30.75 4.75
CA ARG A 127 5.50 -31.32 4.43
C ARG A 127 6.46 -30.24 3.90
N PRO A 128 7.77 -30.35 4.17
CA PRO A 128 8.76 -29.40 3.70
C PRO A 128 8.77 -29.26 2.17
N GLU A 129 8.56 -30.34 1.41
CA GLU A 129 8.55 -30.31 -0.06
C GLU A 129 7.45 -29.42 -0.63
N VAL A 130 6.34 -29.23 0.11
CA VAL A 130 5.26 -28.31 -0.28
C VAL A 130 5.74 -26.87 -0.21
N TRP A 131 6.50 -26.54 0.82
CA TRP A 131 7.02 -25.18 1.02
C TRP A 131 8.10 -24.85 0.00
N ASP A 132 8.98 -25.79 -0.33
CA ASP A 132 10.02 -25.61 -1.37
C ASP A 132 9.39 -25.35 -2.76
N ILE A 133 8.34 -26.13 -3.10
CA ILE A 133 7.62 -25.93 -4.36
C ILE A 133 6.83 -24.61 -4.34
N LEU A 134 6.23 -24.25 -3.21
CA LEU A 134 5.53 -22.97 -3.09
C LEU A 134 6.49 -21.80 -3.28
N GLU A 135 7.67 -21.84 -2.67
CA GLU A 135 8.69 -20.79 -2.82
C GLU A 135 9.12 -20.64 -4.29
N GLU A 136 9.33 -21.73 -4.99
CA GLU A 136 9.65 -21.73 -6.42
C GLU A 136 8.51 -21.15 -7.27
N VAL A 137 7.24 -21.49 -6.97
CA VAL A 137 6.08 -20.95 -7.69
C VAL A 137 5.93 -19.46 -7.44
N VAL A 138 6.15 -19.03 -6.20
CA VAL A 138 6.01 -17.63 -5.77
C VAL A 138 7.11 -16.75 -6.39
N ALA A 139 8.35 -17.26 -6.50
CA ALA A 139 9.48 -16.53 -7.07
C ALA A 139 9.23 -16.07 -8.52
N ASP A 140 8.52 -16.89 -9.32
CA ASP A 140 8.18 -16.61 -10.72
C ASP A 140 6.82 -15.97 -10.91
N SER A 141 6.22 -15.46 -9.83
CA SER A 141 4.86 -14.95 -9.88
C SER A 141 4.78 -13.49 -9.47
N TYR A 142 3.68 -12.86 -9.89
CA TYR A 142 3.29 -11.52 -9.47
C TYR A 142 1.97 -11.58 -8.73
N VAL A 143 1.73 -10.62 -7.85
CA VAL A 143 0.45 -10.44 -7.18
C VAL A 143 0.00 -9.00 -7.31
N LEU A 144 -1.31 -8.80 -7.41
CA LEU A 144 -1.93 -7.48 -7.40
C LEU A 144 -2.43 -7.19 -5.99
N LEU A 145 -2.01 -6.06 -5.44
CA LEU A 145 -2.54 -5.55 -4.18
C LEU A 145 -3.49 -4.40 -4.46
N ASN A 146 -4.63 -4.40 -3.76
CA ASN A 146 -5.65 -3.35 -3.86
C ASN A 146 -6.09 -2.90 -2.47
N ARG A 147 -6.17 -1.58 -2.26
CA ARG A 147 -6.82 -0.98 -1.11
C ARG A 147 -8.10 -0.28 -1.53
N ALA A 148 -9.22 -0.61 -0.86
CA ALA A 148 -10.46 0.12 -1.03
C ALA A 148 -10.50 1.36 -0.11
N PRO A 149 -11.04 2.52 -0.57
CA PRO A 149 -11.61 2.76 -1.89
C PRO A 149 -10.53 2.96 -2.97
N THR A 150 -10.71 2.38 -4.15
CA THR A 150 -9.80 2.57 -5.29
C THR A 150 -10.16 3.86 -6.01
N LEU A 151 -9.48 4.95 -5.68
CA LEU A 151 -9.79 6.29 -6.20
C LEU A 151 -9.09 6.59 -7.53
N HIS A 152 -7.95 5.95 -7.78
CA HIS A 152 -7.15 6.12 -8.99
C HIS A 152 -6.38 4.84 -9.32
N ARG A 153 -5.75 4.79 -10.49
CA ARG A 153 -5.07 3.59 -10.99
C ARG A 153 -3.98 3.04 -10.07
N LEU A 154 -3.31 3.88 -9.28
CA LEU A 154 -2.26 3.46 -8.34
C LEU A 154 -2.82 2.78 -7.07
N GLY A 155 -4.15 2.75 -6.89
CA GLY A 155 -4.82 1.96 -5.87
C GLY A 155 -4.80 0.45 -6.15
N ILE A 156 -4.30 0.04 -7.32
CA ILE A 156 -4.01 -1.35 -7.69
C ILE A 156 -2.61 -1.37 -8.28
N GLN A 157 -1.68 -2.09 -7.66
CA GLN A 157 -0.31 -2.25 -8.15
C GLN A 157 0.12 -3.70 -8.05
N ALA A 158 1.05 -4.09 -8.92
CA ALA A 158 1.69 -5.40 -8.90
C ALA A 158 2.95 -5.38 -8.05
N PHE A 159 3.22 -6.51 -7.41
CA PHE A 159 4.42 -6.75 -6.61
C PHE A 159 4.94 -8.16 -6.84
N ARG A 160 6.24 -8.36 -6.62
CA ARG A 160 6.84 -9.69 -6.49
C ARG A 160 6.61 -10.17 -5.06
N PRO A 161 5.89 -11.27 -4.85
CA PRO A 161 5.61 -11.78 -3.51
C PRO A 161 6.84 -12.42 -2.88
N THR A 162 7.02 -12.20 -1.57
CA THR A 162 7.96 -12.92 -0.71
C THR A 162 7.17 -13.62 0.40
N LEU A 163 7.55 -14.83 0.73
CA LEU A 163 6.88 -15.59 1.79
C LEU A 163 7.32 -15.09 3.16
N ILE A 164 6.36 -14.81 4.02
CA ILE A 164 6.60 -14.36 5.39
C ILE A 164 5.84 -15.20 6.40
N GLU A 165 6.35 -15.23 7.61
CA GLU A 165 5.62 -15.79 8.75
C GLU A 165 4.55 -14.81 9.24
N GLY A 166 3.53 -15.33 9.94
CA GLY A 166 2.45 -14.51 10.48
C GLY A 166 1.16 -14.58 9.66
N LYS A 167 0.30 -13.55 9.82
CA LYS A 167 -1.04 -13.52 9.21
C LYS A 167 -1.34 -12.23 8.43
N ALA A 168 -0.50 -11.21 8.58
CA ALA A 168 -0.68 -9.91 7.93
C ALA A 168 0.17 -9.79 6.67
N LEU A 169 -0.33 -9.06 5.67
CA LEU A 169 0.44 -8.70 4.48
C LEU A 169 1.48 -7.64 4.84
N GLN A 170 2.68 -7.77 4.32
CA GLN A 170 3.70 -6.73 4.46
C GLN A 170 3.82 -5.93 3.17
N ILE A 171 3.84 -4.60 3.31
CA ILE A 171 4.05 -3.69 2.19
C ILE A 171 5.20 -2.74 2.47
N HIS A 172 5.84 -2.29 1.40
CA HIS A 172 6.91 -1.31 1.48
C HIS A 172 6.37 0.04 1.96
N PRO A 173 7.03 0.74 2.90
CA PRO A 173 6.50 1.99 3.46
C PRO A 173 6.28 3.10 2.41
N LEU A 174 7.08 3.17 1.36
CA LEU A 174 6.96 4.22 0.33
C LEU A 174 5.78 4.03 -0.64
N VAL A 175 5.11 2.88 -0.66
CA VAL A 175 3.89 2.69 -1.46
C VAL A 175 2.61 3.16 -0.74
N CYS A 176 2.69 3.43 0.57
CA CYS A 176 1.54 3.83 1.36
C CYS A 176 0.86 5.10 0.83
N ASP A 177 1.64 6.08 0.37
CA ASP A 177 1.09 7.32 -0.20
C ASP A 177 0.26 7.07 -1.47
N ALA A 178 0.66 6.10 -2.32
CA ALA A 178 -0.08 5.71 -3.52
C ALA A 178 -1.42 5.07 -3.18
N TYR A 179 -1.47 4.27 -2.12
CA TYR A 179 -2.69 3.60 -1.64
C TYR A 179 -3.51 4.46 -0.68
N ASN A 180 -2.97 5.60 -0.23
CA ASN A 180 -3.49 6.34 0.93
C ASN A 180 -3.75 5.39 2.11
N ALA A 181 -2.75 4.52 2.40
CA ALA A 181 -2.83 3.46 3.40
C ALA A 181 -2.03 3.84 4.64
N ASP A 182 -2.52 3.40 5.79
CA ASP A 182 -1.83 3.43 7.07
C ASP A 182 -1.90 2.07 7.77
N PHE A 183 -1.18 1.93 8.88
CA PHE A 183 -1.05 0.65 9.58
C PHE A 183 -1.88 0.61 10.88
N ASP A 184 -3.02 1.29 10.91
CA ASP A 184 -3.95 1.35 12.04
C ASP A 184 -5.02 0.23 12.03
N GLY A 185 -4.91 -0.72 11.11
CA GLY A 185 -5.87 -1.82 10.91
C GLY A 185 -6.40 -1.90 9.49
N ASP A 186 -5.86 -1.11 8.57
CA ASP A 186 -6.19 -1.16 7.15
C ASP A 186 -6.01 -2.56 6.58
N GLN A 187 -6.86 -2.91 5.62
CA GLN A 187 -6.81 -4.18 4.91
C GLN A 187 -6.61 -3.97 3.42
N MET A 188 -5.87 -4.88 2.80
CA MET A 188 -5.73 -4.94 1.35
C MET A 188 -6.22 -6.28 0.81
N ALA A 189 -6.78 -6.23 -0.40
CA ALA A 189 -7.04 -7.40 -1.19
C ALA A 189 -5.80 -7.78 -1.98
N VAL A 190 -5.56 -9.09 -2.10
CA VAL A 190 -4.50 -9.67 -2.93
C VAL A 190 -5.13 -10.55 -4.00
N HIS A 191 -4.61 -10.50 -5.22
CA HIS A 191 -5.07 -11.32 -6.34
C HIS A 191 -3.86 -11.84 -7.12
N VAL A 192 -3.96 -13.08 -7.63
CA VAL A 192 -2.93 -13.73 -8.43
C VAL A 192 -3.34 -13.71 -9.91
N PRO A 193 -2.60 -13.04 -10.80
CA PRO A 193 -2.81 -13.16 -12.24
C PRO A 193 -2.53 -14.59 -12.72
N LEU A 194 -3.46 -15.17 -13.51
CA LEU A 194 -3.39 -16.58 -13.89
C LEU A 194 -2.73 -16.79 -15.25
N THR A 195 -3.08 -15.97 -16.25
CA THR A 195 -2.60 -16.14 -17.63
C THR A 195 -1.23 -15.52 -17.83
N THR A 196 -0.52 -15.99 -18.86
CA THR A 196 0.80 -15.45 -19.24
C THR A 196 0.72 -13.98 -19.62
N GLU A 197 -0.33 -13.59 -20.33
CA GLU A 197 -0.59 -12.20 -20.72
C GLU A 197 -0.83 -11.32 -19.50
N ALA A 198 -1.66 -11.77 -18.54
CA ALA A 198 -1.93 -11.03 -17.32
C ALA A 198 -0.67 -10.87 -16.44
N LYS A 199 0.20 -11.90 -16.38
CA LYS A 199 1.50 -11.81 -15.70
C LYS A 199 2.41 -10.80 -16.37
N LYS A 200 2.45 -10.78 -17.69
CA LYS A 200 3.24 -9.81 -18.46
C LYS A 200 2.75 -8.38 -18.27
N GLU A 201 1.45 -8.15 -18.29
CA GLU A 201 0.88 -6.84 -17.96
C GLU A 201 1.18 -6.42 -16.50
N ALA A 202 1.12 -7.36 -15.55
CA ALA A 202 1.47 -7.09 -14.16
C ALA A 202 2.94 -6.64 -14.03
N GLU A 203 3.87 -7.25 -14.78
CA GLU A 203 5.28 -6.90 -14.78
C GLU A 203 5.57 -5.58 -15.49
N GLU A 204 5.09 -5.43 -16.73
CA GLU A 204 5.45 -4.31 -17.59
C GLU A 204 4.72 -3.01 -17.25
N LEU A 205 3.44 -3.10 -16.83
CA LEU A 205 2.58 -1.93 -16.65
C LEU A 205 2.23 -1.65 -15.19
N MET A 206 1.96 -2.70 -14.39
CA MET A 206 1.36 -2.53 -13.06
C MET A 206 2.38 -2.62 -11.92
N LEU A 207 3.62 -3.05 -12.17
CA LEU A 207 4.63 -3.16 -11.12
C LEU A 207 4.86 -1.81 -10.43
N SER A 208 5.01 -1.81 -9.12
CA SER A 208 5.16 -0.60 -8.29
C SER A 208 6.28 0.32 -8.79
N ILE A 209 7.40 -0.25 -9.23
CA ILE A 209 8.53 0.53 -9.78
C ILE A 209 8.22 1.21 -11.12
N ARG A 210 7.22 0.73 -11.87
CA ARG A 210 6.76 1.35 -13.13
C ARG A 210 5.79 2.50 -12.89
N ASN A 211 5.27 2.64 -11.66
CA ASN A 211 4.23 3.57 -11.29
C ASN A 211 4.70 4.59 -10.25
N LEU A 212 5.87 5.19 -10.47
CA LEU A 212 6.47 6.17 -9.56
C LEU A 212 5.94 7.60 -9.73
N LEU A 213 5.14 7.88 -10.75
CA LEU A 213 4.60 9.21 -11.05
C LEU A 213 3.11 9.31 -10.76
N LYS A 214 2.70 10.44 -10.19
CA LYS A 214 1.28 10.78 -9.98
C LYS A 214 0.59 11.05 -11.32
N PRO A 215 -0.55 10.43 -11.61
CA PRO A 215 -1.27 10.66 -12.86
C PRO A 215 -1.78 12.08 -13.04
N SER A 216 -1.94 12.85 -11.94
CA SER A 216 -2.52 14.20 -11.95
C SER A 216 -1.58 15.27 -12.52
N PHE A 217 -0.31 15.26 -12.11
CA PHE A 217 0.65 16.33 -12.49
C PHE A 217 2.07 15.83 -12.74
N GLY A 218 2.29 14.50 -12.79
CA GLY A 218 3.59 13.90 -13.10
C GLY A 218 4.65 14.01 -12.01
N GLY A 219 4.31 14.48 -10.81
CA GLY A 219 5.26 14.48 -9.69
C GLY A 219 5.47 13.08 -9.11
N PRO A 220 6.57 12.85 -8.36
CA PRO A 220 6.83 11.54 -7.75
C PRO A 220 5.76 11.18 -6.71
N VAL A 221 5.34 9.90 -6.71
CA VAL A 221 4.41 9.33 -5.72
C VAL A 221 5.18 8.79 -4.53
N ALA A 222 6.17 7.95 -4.80
CA ALA A 222 7.03 7.37 -3.77
C ALA A 222 8.10 8.40 -3.38
N THR A 223 7.84 9.13 -2.32
CA THR A 223 8.79 10.12 -1.77
C THR A 223 9.11 9.79 -0.33
N PRO A 224 10.37 9.91 0.10
CA PRO A 224 10.73 9.78 1.50
C PRO A 224 9.87 10.70 2.37
N GLY A 225 9.18 10.13 3.33
CA GLY A 225 8.28 10.85 4.24
C GLY A 225 8.42 10.34 5.66
N LYS A 226 7.68 10.92 6.61
CA LYS A 226 7.63 10.51 8.02
C LYS A 226 9.06 10.33 8.58
N ASP A 227 9.37 9.17 9.16
CA ASP A 227 10.65 8.87 9.81
C ASP A 227 11.85 8.97 8.86
N ILE A 228 11.70 8.63 7.58
CA ILE A 228 12.76 8.70 6.59
C ILE A 228 13.14 10.17 6.33
N ALA A 229 12.15 11.02 6.10
CA ALA A 229 12.38 12.45 5.90
C ALA A 229 12.92 13.12 7.17
N TRP A 230 12.43 12.70 8.35
CA TRP A 230 12.93 13.15 9.64
C TRP A 230 14.41 12.82 9.83
N ALA A 231 14.81 11.59 9.55
CA ALA A 231 16.21 11.18 9.64
C ALA A 231 17.11 11.97 8.67
N CYS A 232 16.69 12.17 7.43
CA CYS A 232 17.42 12.99 6.48
C CYS A 232 17.53 14.44 6.94
N PHE A 233 16.46 15.00 7.51
CA PHE A 233 16.49 16.32 8.13
C PHE A 233 17.50 16.39 9.28
N CYS A 234 17.45 15.45 10.23
CA CYS A 234 18.37 15.40 11.37
C CYS A 234 19.84 15.23 10.95
N LEU A 235 20.11 14.46 9.89
CA LEU A 235 21.45 14.29 9.34
C LEU A 235 21.98 15.58 8.70
N THR A 236 21.13 16.34 8.02
CA THR A 236 21.54 17.52 7.23
C THR A 236 21.38 18.84 7.98
N ASN A 237 20.62 18.83 9.09
CA ASN A 237 20.40 20.02 9.90
C ASN A 237 21.66 20.39 10.70
N THR A 238 21.92 21.67 10.79
CA THR A 238 23.02 22.25 11.58
C THR A 238 22.48 23.38 12.45
N THR A 239 22.88 23.40 13.70
CA THR A 239 22.48 24.44 14.66
C THR A 239 23.47 25.63 14.72
N THR A 240 24.65 25.44 14.13
CA THR A 240 25.75 26.43 14.19
C THR A 240 26.15 26.84 12.77
N GLU A 241 26.60 28.08 12.62
CA GLU A 241 27.23 28.54 11.39
C GLU A 241 28.67 27.98 11.28
N PRO A 242 29.20 27.86 10.04
CA PRO A 242 30.56 27.35 9.83
C PRO A 242 31.58 28.35 10.41
N ASP A 243 32.36 27.89 11.40
CA ASP A 243 33.46 28.66 11.96
C ASP A 243 34.82 28.07 11.53
N GLU A 244 35.57 28.86 10.77
CA GLU A 244 36.88 28.43 10.24
C GLU A 244 37.88 27.94 11.27
N LYS A 245 37.77 28.43 12.53
CA LYS A 245 38.71 28.11 13.59
C LYS A 245 38.44 26.74 14.24
N THR A 246 37.18 26.29 14.19
CA THR A 246 36.76 25.05 14.85
C THR A 246 36.62 23.88 13.89
N MET A 247 36.54 24.18 12.56
CA MET A 247 36.38 23.15 11.52
C MET A 247 37.62 22.27 11.38
N LYS A 248 37.42 20.96 11.42
CA LYS A 248 38.45 19.97 11.10
C LYS A 248 38.48 19.72 9.60
N SER A 249 39.70 19.50 9.08
CA SER A 249 39.91 19.18 7.67
C SER A 249 40.25 17.70 7.49
N PHE A 250 39.65 17.08 6.50
CA PHE A 250 39.83 15.65 6.16
C PHE A 250 40.25 15.50 4.70
N ALA A 251 41.05 14.48 4.43
CA ALA A 251 41.57 14.22 3.09
C ALA A 251 40.47 13.74 2.12
N ASP A 252 39.49 13.00 2.62
CA ASP A 252 38.35 12.51 1.86
C ASP A 252 37.07 12.37 2.70
N GLU A 253 35.96 12.02 2.04
CA GLU A 253 34.65 11.83 2.69
C GLU A 253 34.65 10.67 3.67
N ASN A 254 35.39 9.58 3.39
CA ASN A 254 35.44 8.40 4.23
C ASN A 254 36.19 8.67 5.53
N GLU A 255 37.27 9.45 5.48
CA GLU A 255 38.00 9.87 6.67
C GLU A 255 37.10 10.67 7.63
N ALA A 256 36.25 11.57 7.09
CA ALA A 256 35.28 12.30 7.90
C ALA A 256 34.25 11.36 8.56
N ILE A 257 33.78 10.34 7.86
CA ILE A 257 32.86 9.33 8.42
C ILE A 257 33.54 8.51 9.51
N TYR A 258 34.76 8.04 9.28
CA TYR A 258 35.54 7.34 10.32
C TYR A 258 35.78 8.20 11.56
N ALA A 259 35.96 9.50 11.39
CA ALA A 259 36.11 10.40 12.53
C ALA A 259 34.83 10.51 13.39
N VAL A 260 33.64 10.40 12.77
CA VAL A 260 32.37 10.30 13.48
C VAL A 260 32.27 8.96 14.23
N ASP A 261 32.56 7.85 13.56
CA ASP A 261 32.50 6.51 14.17
C ASP A 261 33.49 6.39 15.35
N ALA A 262 34.63 7.06 15.26
CA ALA A 262 35.62 7.17 16.35
C ALA A 262 35.24 8.18 17.44
N GLY A 263 34.06 8.85 17.34
CA GLY A 263 33.58 9.83 18.31
C GLY A 263 34.42 11.12 18.39
N LYS A 264 35.20 11.45 17.35
CA LYS A 264 36.05 12.65 17.29
C LYS A 264 35.28 13.89 16.81
N ILE A 265 34.20 13.71 16.06
CA ILE A 265 33.29 14.75 15.56
C ILE A 265 31.84 14.21 15.61
N ARG A 266 30.87 15.12 15.57
CA ARG A 266 29.46 14.77 15.46
C ARG A 266 29.00 14.81 14.00
N LEU A 267 27.91 14.15 13.68
CA LEU A 267 27.30 14.14 12.35
C LEU A 267 26.97 15.55 11.81
N GLN A 268 26.65 16.47 12.72
CA GLN A 268 26.19 17.83 12.43
C GLN A 268 27.31 18.87 12.48
N ASP A 269 28.55 18.47 12.89
CA ASP A 269 29.68 19.37 12.94
C ASP A 269 30.15 19.73 11.53
N TRP A 270 30.51 21.01 11.34
CA TRP A 270 31.09 21.50 10.10
C TRP A 270 32.51 20.94 9.91
N VAL A 271 32.79 20.44 8.71
CA VAL A 271 34.05 19.86 8.29
C VAL A 271 34.46 20.39 6.92
N ARG A 272 35.76 20.40 6.66
CA ARG A 272 36.32 20.60 5.32
C ARG A 272 36.79 19.27 4.77
N VAL A 273 36.27 18.91 3.60
CA VAL A 273 36.59 17.63 2.95
C VAL A 273 37.02 17.90 1.52
N ARG A 274 38.06 17.20 1.04
CA ARG A 274 38.43 17.27 -0.35
C ARG A 274 37.52 16.36 -1.18
N ARG A 275 36.84 16.97 -2.16
CA ARG A 275 36.01 16.26 -3.13
C ARG A 275 36.38 16.73 -4.54
N ASN A 276 36.66 15.80 -5.45
CA ASN A 276 37.01 16.07 -6.85
C ASN A 276 38.14 17.14 -7.01
N GLY A 277 39.07 17.19 -6.06
CA GLY A 277 40.20 18.14 -6.09
C GLY A 277 39.96 19.46 -5.39
N GLU A 278 38.73 19.80 -5.06
CA GLU A 278 38.34 21.04 -4.37
C GLU A 278 38.01 20.80 -2.90
N MET A 279 38.17 21.86 -2.09
CA MET A 279 37.83 21.82 -0.66
C MET A 279 36.36 22.24 -0.48
N LEU A 280 35.56 21.30 -0.03
CA LEU A 280 34.14 21.50 0.26
C LEU A 280 33.93 21.69 1.77
N VAL A 281 33.20 22.73 2.15
CA VAL A 281 32.71 22.95 3.52
C VAL A 281 31.30 22.35 3.63
N THR A 282 31.16 21.36 4.48
CA THR A 282 29.91 20.63 4.65
C THR A 282 29.83 19.96 6.03
N THR A 283 28.85 19.08 6.27
CA THR A 283 28.78 18.25 7.47
C THR A 283 28.86 16.79 7.10
N THR A 284 29.32 15.95 8.04
CA THR A 284 29.43 14.51 7.80
C THR A 284 28.06 13.88 7.53
N GLY A 285 26.99 14.36 8.17
CA GLY A 285 25.62 13.89 7.88
C GLY A 285 25.19 14.18 6.43
N ARG A 286 25.55 15.35 5.86
CA ARG A 286 25.30 15.62 4.43
C ARG A 286 26.11 14.72 3.51
N ILE A 287 27.36 14.43 3.85
CA ILE A 287 28.17 13.47 3.09
C ILE A 287 27.50 12.12 3.02
N ILE A 288 27.04 11.59 4.16
CA ILE A 288 26.38 10.27 4.24
C ILE A 288 25.13 10.20 3.37
N VAL A 289 24.30 11.25 3.36
CA VAL A 289 23.12 11.29 2.49
C VAL A 289 23.52 11.38 1.02
N ASN A 290 24.51 12.21 0.67
CA ASN A 290 24.98 12.36 -0.70
C ASN A 290 25.65 11.10 -1.27
N GLN A 291 26.22 10.22 -0.44
CA GLN A 291 26.73 8.93 -0.86
C GLN A 291 25.63 7.98 -1.40
N GLN A 292 24.37 8.22 -1.04
CA GLN A 292 23.24 7.46 -1.58
C GLN A 292 22.70 8.06 -2.89
N LEU A 293 23.14 9.26 -3.26
CA LEU A 293 22.63 9.98 -4.44
C LEU A 293 23.59 9.82 -5.61
N PRO A 294 23.10 9.79 -6.86
CA PRO A 294 23.97 9.76 -8.03
C PRO A 294 24.68 11.11 -8.23
N GLU A 295 25.90 11.07 -8.71
CA GLU A 295 26.74 12.27 -8.93
C GLU A 295 26.08 13.31 -9.83
N ARG A 296 25.25 12.88 -10.79
CA ARG A 296 24.58 13.75 -11.76
C ARG A 296 23.61 14.76 -11.14
N VAL A 297 23.05 14.45 -9.97
CA VAL A 297 22.16 15.37 -9.23
C VAL A 297 22.96 16.46 -8.49
N GLY A 298 24.28 16.28 -8.41
CA GLY A 298 25.16 17.19 -7.68
C GLY A 298 25.12 16.99 -6.17
N PHE A 299 26.08 17.60 -5.49
CA PHE A 299 26.18 17.51 -4.04
C PHE A 299 25.14 18.43 -3.36
N GLN A 300 24.26 17.84 -2.57
CA GLN A 300 23.24 18.55 -1.82
C GLN A 300 23.82 19.06 -0.51
N ASN A 301 24.14 20.35 -0.45
CA ASN A 301 24.75 20.99 0.75
C ASN A 301 23.76 21.85 1.51
N GLU A 302 22.50 21.48 1.52
CA GLU A 302 21.42 22.16 2.23
C GLU A 302 20.69 21.21 3.20
N ILE A 303 19.76 21.77 3.98
CA ILE A 303 18.90 20.99 4.86
C ILE A 303 17.86 20.27 4.01
N LEU A 304 17.83 18.93 4.11
CA LEU A 304 16.95 18.07 3.32
C LEU A 304 15.64 17.77 4.04
N GLY A 305 14.63 18.59 3.76
CA GLY A 305 13.25 18.31 4.16
C GLY A 305 12.47 17.54 3.10
N LYS A 306 11.18 17.33 3.35
CA LYS A 306 10.29 16.56 2.44
C LYS A 306 10.25 17.13 1.02
N LYS A 307 10.26 18.48 0.86
CA LYS A 307 10.21 19.13 -0.46
C LYS A 307 11.51 18.91 -1.24
N GLN A 308 12.66 19.10 -0.61
CA GLN A 308 13.97 18.90 -1.21
C GLN A 308 14.15 17.45 -1.66
N LEU A 309 13.82 16.49 -0.80
CA LEU A 309 13.84 15.06 -1.16
C LEU A 309 12.93 14.74 -2.34
N ALA A 310 11.73 15.32 -2.41
CA ALA A 310 10.83 15.11 -3.54
C ALA A 310 11.39 15.66 -4.85
N ASN A 311 12.07 16.81 -4.82
CA ASN A 311 12.74 17.39 -6.00
C ASN A 311 13.91 16.51 -6.45
N ILE A 312 14.76 16.07 -5.51
CA ILE A 312 15.88 15.16 -5.78
C ILE A 312 15.38 13.86 -6.45
N ILE A 313 14.32 13.26 -5.94
CA ILE A 313 13.75 12.05 -6.52
C ILE A 313 13.18 12.30 -7.92
N ARG A 314 12.55 13.44 -8.15
CA ARG A 314 12.09 13.83 -9.50
C ARG A 314 13.25 13.94 -10.48
N ASP A 315 14.32 14.61 -10.09
CA ASP A 315 15.50 14.81 -10.94
C ASP A 315 16.22 13.46 -11.21
N ILE A 316 16.33 12.59 -10.21
CA ILE A 316 16.85 11.22 -10.39
C ILE A 316 16.00 10.43 -11.39
N LEU A 317 14.67 10.51 -11.27
CA LEU A 317 13.74 9.80 -12.15
C LEU A 317 13.86 10.28 -13.59
N GLU A 318 14.04 11.58 -13.80
CA GLU A 318 14.21 12.18 -15.11
C GLU A 318 15.55 11.76 -15.76
N TYR A 319 16.65 11.73 -14.99
CA TYR A 319 17.98 11.46 -15.53
C TYR A 319 18.34 9.98 -15.62
N HIS A 320 17.85 9.13 -14.74
CA HIS A 320 18.28 7.74 -14.57
C HIS A 320 17.16 6.71 -14.78
N GLY A 321 15.90 7.16 -14.86
CA GLY A 321 14.76 6.28 -15.06
C GLY A 321 14.27 5.56 -13.80
N GLN A 322 13.25 4.71 -13.98
CA GLN A 322 12.47 4.16 -12.87
C GLN A 322 13.21 3.13 -12.02
N GLU A 323 13.95 2.21 -12.64
CA GLU A 323 14.61 1.11 -11.93
C GLU A 323 15.73 1.61 -11.01
N PHE A 324 16.53 2.55 -11.53
CA PHE A 324 17.60 3.17 -10.73
C PHE A 324 16.99 3.99 -9.58
N THR A 325 15.93 4.77 -9.85
CA THR A 325 15.24 5.54 -8.82
C THR A 325 14.68 4.64 -7.71
N ALA A 326 14.14 3.47 -8.05
CA ALA A 326 13.67 2.51 -7.07
C ALA A 326 14.80 2.04 -6.14
N THR A 327 15.99 1.80 -6.68
CA THR A 327 17.17 1.42 -5.87
C THR A 327 17.57 2.54 -4.92
N ILE A 328 17.59 3.80 -5.39
CA ILE A 328 17.90 4.95 -4.53
C ILE A 328 16.85 5.14 -3.45
N LEU A 329 15.56 4.95 -3.77
CA LEU A 329 14.48 5.02 -2.77
C LEU A 329 14.64 3.95 -1.68
N ASP A 330 15.04 2.72 -2.05
CA ASP A 330 15.34 1.66 -1.09
C ASP A 330 16.54 2.03 -0.21
N ASN A 331 17.62 2.56 -0.77
CA ASN A 331 18.79 3.01 -0.03
C ASN A 331 18.46 4.15 0.94
N LEU A 332 17.70 5.15 0.48
CA LEU A 332 17.25 6.27 1.34
C LEU A 332 16.32 5.80 2.46
N LYS A 333 15.48 4.80 2.19
CA LYS A 333 14.62 4.17 3.22
C LYS A 333 15.49 3.49 4.29
N ASP A 334 16.46 2.67 3.88
CA ASP A 334 17.33 1.95 4.81
C ASP A 334 18.20 2.90 5.62
N LEU A 335 18.76 3.94 4.96
CA LEU A 335 19.48 5.02 5.62
C LEU A 335 18.58 5.74 6.65
N GLY A 336 17.38 6.12 6.22
CA GLY A 336 16.42 6.83 7.05
C GLY A 336 16.06 6.06 8.32
N PHE A 337 15.71 4.79 8.20
CA PHE A 337 15.38 3.96 9.36
C PHE A 337 16.58 3.74 10.29
N LYS A 338 17.78 3.51 9.73
CA LYS A 338 19.00 3.38 10.51
C LYS A 338 19.22 4.61 11.38
N TYR A 339 19.23 5.79 10.78
CA TYR A 339 19.54 7.01 11.51
C TYR A 339 18.38 7.52 12.37
N ALA A 340 17.13 7.32 11.99
CA ALA A 340 15.98 7.61 12.86
C ALA A 340 16.07 6.81 14.17
N THR A 341 16.46 5.53 14.07
CA THR A 341 16.68 4.66 15.25
C THR A 341 17.86 5.14 16.09
N MET A 342 18.97 5.52 15.46
CA MET A 342 20.16 6.01 16.18
C MET A 342 19.91 7.34 16.89
N PHE A 343 19.17 8.27 16.27
CA PHE A 343 18.82 9.53 16.90
C PHE A 343 17.86 9.36 18.08
N GLY A 344 16.97 8.37 18.03
CA GLY A 344 16.06 8.01 19.12
C GLY A 344 15.22 9.20 19.62
N ASN A 345 14.85 10.12 18.73
CA ASN A 345 14.14 11.34 19.10
C ASN A 345 12.77 11.01 19.70
N SER A 346 12.54 11.53 20.89
CA SER A 346 11.32 11.36 21.64
C SER A 346 10.86 12.70 22.20
N TRP A 347 9.57 12.93 22.22
CA TRP A 347 8.98 14.16 22.78
C TRP A 347 7.71 13.82 23.55
N ALA A 348 7.47 14.57 24.62
CA ALA A 348 6.31 14.42 25.47
C ALA A 348 5.46 15.69 25.41
N MET A 349 4.27 15.64 25.97
CA MET A 349 3.37 16.80 26.09
C MET A 349 4.06 17.99 26.79
N SER A 350 4.92 17.71 27.76
CA SER A 350 5.73 18.73 28.48
C SER A 350 6.80 19.38 27.62
N GLY A 351 7.21 18.75 26.50
CA GLY A 351 8.18 19.30 25.56
C GLY A 351 7.57 20.22 24.50
N LEU A 352 6.25 20.32 24.44
CA LEU A 352 5.59 21.23 23.52
C LEU A 352 5.71 22.69 24.02
N PRO A 353 6.08 23.65 23.16
CA PRO A 353 6.14 25.05 23.54
C PRO A 353 4.74 25.53 23.90
N THR A 354 4.62 26.16 25.06
CA THR A 354 3.39 26.83 25.47
C THR A 354 3.39 28.24 24.87
N LEU A 355 2.37 28.56 24.10
CA LEU A 355 2.18 29.91 23.57
C LEU A 355 1.80 30.86 24.73
N GLU A 356 2.57 31.92 24.91
CA GLU A 356 2.32 32.92 25.97
C GLU A 356 0.97 33.64 25.81
N GLU A 357 0.50 33.75 24.55
CA GLU A 357 -0.78 34.36 24.20
C GLU A 357 -1.99 33.49 24.52
N LYS A 358 -1.80 32.17 24.70
CA LYS A 358 -2.89 31.22 24.91
C LYS A 358 -3.84 31.58 26.07
N PRO A 359 -3.36 31.93 27.28
CA PRO A 359 -4.24 32.31 28.37
C PRO A 359 -5.05 33.58 28.08
N VAL A 360 -4.45 34.54 27.35
CA VAL A 360 -5.14 35.78 26.98
C VAL A 360 -6.28 35.51 26.00
N LEU A 361 -6.01 34.72 24.95
CA LEU A 361 -7.02 34.35 23.96
C LEU A 361 -8.17 33.54 24.55
N ILE A 362 -7.86 32.66 25.51
CA ILE A 362 -8.91 31.92 26.23
C ILE A 362 -9.76 32.87 27.07
N ALA A 363 -9.14 33.80 27.81
CA ALA A 363 -9.91 34.76 28.63
C ALA A 363 -10.73 35.75 27.79
N GLU A 364 -10.32 36.08 26.58
CA GLU A 364 -11.10 36.86 25.61
C GLU A 364 -12.30 36.06 25.06
N GLY A 365 -12.12 34.77 24.80
CA GLY A 365 -13.19 33.88 24.31
C GLY A 365 -14.22 33.54 25.36
N ASP A 366 -13.87 33.60 26.64
CA ASP A 366 -14.77 33.34 27.77
C ASP A 366 -15.60 34.58 28.16
N ARG A 367 -15.30 35.76 27.62
CA ARG A 367 -16.07 37.00 27.78
C ARG A 367 -17.15 37.14 26.69
#